data_d399f5646656a7349174d39f3307f759
#
_entry.id   d399f5646656a7349174d39f3307f759
#
_cell.length_a   1.000
_cell.length_b   1.000
_cell.length_c   1.000
_cell.angle_alpha   90.00
_cell.angle_beta   90.00
_cell.angle_gamma   90.00
#
_symmetry.space_group_name_H-M   'P 1'
#
loop_
_entity.id
_entity.type
_entity.pdbx_description
1 polymer ?
#
loop_
_entity_poly.entity_id
_entity_poly.type
_entity_poly.pdbx_seq_one_letter_code
_entity_poly.pdbx_strand_id
1 'polypeptide(L)'
;MALESSADRLVRTFSGGMIRRLEIAQAMLHRPEVLFLDEPTVGLDPNARRAVWGHIRDLRAAEGTTILLTTHYMDEAAELCGRVGFMHLGKLVALGTPAELSAQAGAGKDLDDAFTHFTGSELVETGEQGGQYRDVARTRRTARRLG
;
A
#
# COMPACT_ATOMS: atom_id res chain seq x y z
N MET A 1 -17.73 -6.60 -4.26
CA MET A 1 -17.15 -6.00 -3.02
C MET A 1 -17.62 -6.69 -1.74
N ALA A 2 -18.56 -7.65 -1.83
CA ALA A 2 -19.15 -8.37 -0.72
C ALA A 2 -19.62 -7.45 0.42
N LEU A 3 -20.34 -6.39 0.08
CA LEU A 3 -20.97 -5.45 1.02
C LEU A 3 -22.50 -5.48 0.94
N GLU A 4 -23.08 -6.37 0.11
CA GLU A 4 -24.51 -6.48 -0.19
C GLU A 4 -25.32 -6.70 1.09
N SER A 5 -24.84 -7.58 1.98
CA SER A 5 -25.49 -7.85 3.28
C SER A 5 -25.46 -6.67 4.26
N SER A 6 -24.73 -5.63 3.92
CA SER A 6 -24.57 -4.42 4.76
C SER A 6 -25.06 -3.15 4.05
N ALA A 7 -25.73 -3.28 2.89
CA ALA A 7 -26.16 -2.14 2.09
C ALA A 7 -27.08 -1.16 2.84
N ASP A 8 -27.93 -1.67 3.73
CA ASP A 8 -28.87 -0.87 4.52
C ASP A 8 -28.29 -0.35 5.85
N ARG A 9 -27.01 -0.68 6.13
CA ARG A 9 -26.36 -0.25 7.38
C ARG A 9 -25.73 1.12 7.20
N LEU A 10 -25.71 1.89 8.28
CA LEU A 10 -25.00 3.17 8.32
C LEU A 10 -23.48 2.93 8.26
N VAL A 11 -22.77 3.67 7.41
CA VAL A 11 -21.31 3.55 7.20
C VAL A 11 -20.53 3.70 8.52
N ARG A 12 -20.99 4.52 9.45
CA ARG A 12 -20.39 4.68 10.80
C ARG A 12 -20.33 3.36 11.61
N THR A 13 -21.07 2.32 11.21
CA THR A 13 -21.06 1.01 11.86
C THR A 13 -20.18 -0.01 11.13
N PHE A 14 -19.49 0.41 10.07
CA PHE A 14 -18.61 -0.46 9.30
C PHE A 14 -17.28 -0.69 10.03
N SER A 15 -16.71 -1.90 9.84
CA SER A 15 -15.31 -2.14 10.21
C SER A 15 -14.35 -1.41 9.26
N GLY A 16 -13.10 -1.24 9.66
CA GLY A 16 -12.07 -0.62 8.82
C GLY A 16 -11.98 -1.27 7.42
N GLY A 17 -11.98 -2.59 7.36
CA GLY A 17 -11.97 -3.33 6.09
C GLY A 17 -13.24 -3.12 5.25
N MET A 18 -14.40 -2.92 5.87
CA MET A 18 -15.65 -2.58 5.16
C MET A 18 -15.57 -1.15 4.59
N ILE A 19 -15.05 -0.21 5.37
CA ILE A 19 -14.84 1.18 4.91
C ILE A 19 -13.90 1.16 3.72
N ARG A 20 -12.77 0.47 3.81
CA ARG A 20 -11.79 0.42 2.72
C ARG A 20 -12.35 -0.17 1.43
N ARG A 21 -13.13 -1.24 1.52
CA ARG A 21 -13.83 -1.81 0.37
C ARG A 21 -14.86 -0.85 -0.23
N LEU A 22 -15.57 -0.09 0.60
CA LEU A 22 -16.51 0.93 0.14
C LEU A 22 -15.78 2.07 -0.59
N GLU A 23 -14.68 2.57 -0.07
CA GLU A 23 -13.83 3.61 -0.71
C GLU A 23 -13.34 3.16 -2.09
N ILE A 24 -12.83 1.93 -2.19
CA ILE A 24 -12.41 1.37 -3.49
C ILE A 24 -13.61 1.26 -4.44
N ALA A 25 -14.77 0.79 -3.95
CA ALA A 25 -15.99 0.70 -4.76
C ALA A 25 -16.41 2.07 -5.28
N GLN A 26 -16.37 3.10 -4.45
CA GLN A 26 -16.71 4.48 -4.85
C GLN A 26 -15.74 5.01 -5.91
N ALA A 27 -14.44 4.76 -5.75
CA ALA A 27 -13.42 5.17 -6.73
C ALA A 27 -13.63 4.51 -8.10
N MET A 28 -14.23 3.31 -8.13
CA MET A 28 -14.50 2.56 -9.34
C MET A 28 -15.84 2.88 -10.03
N LEU A 29 -16.71 3.70 -9.41
CA LEU A 29 -18.03 4.02 -9.99
C LEU A 29 -17.95 4.60 -11.42
N HIS A 30 -16.91 5.36 -11.71
CA HIS A 30 -16.68 6.00 -13.01
C HIS A 30 -15.80 5.19 -13.96
N ARG A 31 -15.47 3.93 -13.62
CA ARG A 31 -14.60 3.03 -14.40
C ARG A 31 -13.30 3.73 -14.86
N PRO A 32 -12.47 4.20 -13.95
CA PRO A 32 -11.26 4.93 -14.30
C PRO A 32 -10.27 4.01 -15.03
N GLU A 33 -9.54 4.55 -15.99
CA GLU A 33 -8.44 3.84 -16.65
C GLU A 33 -7.26 3.63 -15.71
N VAL A 34 -7.06 4.54 -14.74
CA VAL A 34 -6.00 4.50 -13.73
C VAL A 34 -6.59 4.75 -12.35
N LEU A 35 -6.28 3.87 -11.42
CA LEU A 35 -6.67 3.97 -10.00
C LEU A 35 -5.42 4.10 -9.12
N PHE A 36 -5.39 5.13 -8.28
CA PHE A 36 -4.35 5.34 -7.29
C PHE A 36 -4.84 4.86 -5.92
N LEU A 37 -4.08 3.98 -5.29
CA LEU A 37 -4.36 3.46 -3.95
C LEU A 37 -3.16 3.78 -3.04
N ASP A 38 -3.38 4.66 -2.07
CA ASP A 38 -2.36 5.03 -1.10
C ASP A 38 -2.57 4.20 0.17
N GLU A 39 -1.56 3.34 0.48
CA GLU A 39 -1.54 2.45 1.64
C GLU A 39 -2.88 1.68 1.84
N PRO A 40 -3.36 0.89 0.85
CA PRO A 40 -4.74 0.41 0.81
C PRO A 40 -5.13 -0.51 1.96
N THR A 41 -4.19 -1.12 2.66
CA THR A 41 -4.48 -2.08 3.73
C THR A 41 -3.89 -1.71 5.09
N VAL A 42 -3.34 -0.51 5.21
CA VAL A 42 -2.78 -0.05 6.49
C VAL A 42 -3.85 -0.05 7.59
N GLY A 43 -3.50 -0.55 8.78
CA GLY A 43 -4.41 -0.62 9.93
C GLY A 43 -5.50 -1.71 9.85
N LEU A 44 -5.47 -2.58 8.85
CA LEU A 44 -6.38 -3.71 8.74
C LEU A 44 -5.79 -4.98 9.37
N ASP A 45 -6.66 -5.78 9.99
CA ASP A 45 -6.28 -7.13 10.40
C ASP A 45 -5.95 -8.04 9.20
N PRO A 46 -5.22 -9.16 9.39
CA PRO A 46 -4.78 -10.01 8.28
C PRO A 46 -5.91 -10.58 7.41
N ASN A 47 -7.10 -10.80 7.97
CA ASN A 47 -8.24 -11.32 7.21
C ASN A 47 -8.86 -10.22 6.35
N ALA A 48 -9.04 -9.03 6.91
CA ALA A 48 -9.53 -7.86 6.19
C ALA A 48 -8.57 -7.46 5.07
N ARG A 49 -7.23 -7.52 5.32
CA ARG A 49 -6.19 -7.27 4.32
C ARG A 49 -6.34 -8.22 3.12
N ARG A 50 -6.38 -9.54 3.36
CA ARG A 50 -6.57 -10.54 2.29
C ARG A 50 -7.86 -10.33 1.50
N ALA A 51 -8.94 -9.92 2.15
CA ALA A 51 -10.20 -9.61 1.48
C ALA A 51 -10.06 -8.40 0.54
N VAL A 52 -9.36 -7.34 0.96
CA VAL A 52 -9.08 -6.17 0.11
C VAL A 52 -8.19 -6.57 -1.06
N TRP A 53 -7.13 -7.37 -0.84
CA TRP A 53 -6.28 -7.88 -1.94
C TRP A 53 -7.07 -8.67 -2.99
N GLY A 54 -7.98 -9.55 -2.55
CA GLY A 54 -8.87 -10.27 -3.46
C GLY A 54 -9.66 -9.31 -4.34
N HIS A 55 -10.25 -8.28 -3.74
CA HIS A 55 -11.02 -7.28 -4.51
C HIS A 55 -10.18 -6.45 -5.48
N ILE A 56 -8.96 -6.08 -5.11
CA ILE A 56 -8.04 -5.36 -6.01
C ILE A 56 -7.67 -6.24 -7.22
N ARG A 57 -7.41 -7.54 -7.00
CA ARG A 57 -7.14 -8.49 -8.08
C ARG A 57 -8.34 -8.66 -9.01
N ASP A 58 -9.54 -8.82 -8.43
CA ASP A 58 -10.78 -8.97 -9.20
C ASP A 58 -11.06 -7.75 -10.08
N LEU A 59 -10.87 -6.55 -9.54
CA LEU A 59 -11.02 -5.29 -10.26
C LEU A 59 -10.03 -5.19 -11.44
N ARG A 60 -8.76 -5.51 -11.21
CA ARG A 60 -7.76 -5.50 -12.28
C ARG A 60 -8.10 -6.48 -13.40
N ALA A 61 -8.60 -7.66 -13.04
CA ALA A 61 -8.95 -8.69 -14.03
C ALA A 61 -10.22 -8.36 -14.82
N ALA A 62 -11.23 -7.77 -14.15
CA ALA A 62 -12.54 -7.52 -14.76
C ALA A 62 -12.59 -6.26 -15.63
N GLU A 63 -11.94 -5.18 -15.20
CA GLU A 63 -12.10 -3.84 -15.79
C GLU A 63 -10.89 -3.39 -16.61
N GLY A 64 -9.77 -4.11 -16.58
CA GLY A 64 -8.52 -3.71 -17.25
C GLY A 64 -7.89 -2.43 -16.70
N THR A 65 -8.34 -1.96 -15.53
CA THR A 65 -7.85 -0.75 -14.87
C THR A 65 -6.38 -0.89 -14.48
N THR A 66 -5.58 0.11 -14.83
CA THR A 66 -4.21 0.21 -14.32
C THR A 66 -4.24 0.67 -12.88
N ILE A 67 -3.65 -0.10 -11.97
CA ILE A 67 -3.62 0.25 -10.55
C ILE A 67 -2.19 0.62 -10.15
N LEU A 68 -2.01 1.84 -9.63
CA LEU A 68 -0.80 2.27 -8.94
C LEU A 68 -1.09 2.31 -7.45
N LEU A 69 -0.39 1.48 -6.68
CA LEU A 69 -0.52 1.49 -5.23
C LEU A 69 0.80 1.87 -4.56
N THR A 70 0.71 2.53 -3.41
CA THR A 70 1.82 2.70 -2.49
C THR A 70 1.62 1.77 -1.30
N THR A 71 2.70 1.21 -0.80
CA THR A 71 2.68 0.38 0.40
C THR A 71 4.08 0.26 1.00
N HIS A 72 4.16 0.03 2.30
CA HIS A 72 5.38 -0.39 2.98
C HIS A 72 5.34 -1.90 3.32
N TYR A 73 4.27 -2.60 2.96
CA TYR A 73 4.15 -4.05 3.12
C TYR A 73 4.68 -4.75 1.86
N MET A 74 5.80 -5.44 1.97
CA MET A 74 6.41 -6.12 0.82
C MET A 74 5.61 -7.32 0.36
N ASP A 75 4.91 -8.00 1.27
CA ASP A 75 3.96 -9.08 0.97
C ASP A 75 2.78 -8.57 0.11
N GLU A 76 2.26 -7.37 0.39
CA GLU A 76 1.23 -6.73 -0.44
C GLU A 76 1.76 -6.41 -1.85
N ALA A 77 2.95 -5.82 -1.93
CA ALA A 77 3.58 -5.51 -3.21
C ALA A 77 3.85 -6.78 -4.02
N ALA A 78 4.37 -7.84 -3.38
CA ALA A 78 4.62 -9.12 -4.03
C ALA A 78 3.36 -9.79 -4.55
N GLU A 79 2.25 -9.70 -3.80
CA GLU A 79 0.97 -10.34 -4.12
C GLU A 79 0.18 -9.61 -5.21
N LEU A 80 0.21 -8.26 -5.21
CA LEU A 80 -0.67 -7.46 -6.06
C LEU A 80 0.01 -6.88 -7.30
N CYS A 81 1.32 -6.63 -7.25
CA CYS A 81 2.00 -5.84 -8.26
C CYS A 81 2.73 -6.71 -9.29
N GLY A 82 2.50 -6.43 -10.57
CA GLY A 82 3.33 -6.98 -11.65
C GLY A 82 4.69 -6.30 -11.76
N ARG A 83 4.80 -5.05 -11.30
CA ARG A 83 6.05 -4.29 -11.20
C ARG A 83 6.08 -3.52 -9.89
N VAL A 84 7.25 -3.46 -9.27
CA VAL A 84 7.50 -2.78 -8.00
C VAL A 84 8.64 -1.80 -8.18
N GLY A 85 8.47 -0.58 -7.65
CA GLY A 85 9.51 0.42 -7.55
C GLY A 85 9.87 0.69 -6.10
N PHE A 86 11.13 0.50 -5.72
CA PHE A 86 11.60 0.87 -4.38
C PHE A 86 11.97 2.34 -4.33
N MET A 87 11.33 3.05 -3.41
CA MET A 87 11.60 4.46 -3.12
C MET A 87 12.41 4.59 -1.83
N HIS A 88 13.54 5.28 -1.88
CA HIS A 88 14.35 5.57 -0.70
C HIS A 88 14.89 6.99 -0.77
N LEU A 89 14.74 7.76 0.31
CA LEU A 89 15.15 9.17 0.41
C LEU A 89 14.70 10.02 -0.79
N GLY A 90 13.46 9.82 -1.24
CA GLY A 90 12.87 10.57 -2.36
C GLY A 90 13.35 10.14 -3.74
N LYS A 91 14.10 9.05 -3.86
CA LYS A 91 14.62 8.52 -5.13
C LYS A 91 14.09 7.12 -5.41
N LEU A 92 13.84 6.83 -6.68
CA LEU A 92 13.59 5.45 -7.14
C LEU A 92 14.95 4.73 -7.22
N VAL A 93 15.16 3.75 -6.35
CA VAL A 93 16.45 3.03 -6.24
C VAL A 93 16.45 1.69 -6.98
N ALA A 94 15.29 1.09 -7.21
CA ALA A 94 15.13 -0.11 -8.02
C ALA A 94 13.73 -0.15 -8.65
N LEU A 95 13.61 -0.81 -9.80
CA LEU A 95 12.34 -1.03 -10.51
C LEU A 95 12.40 -2.37 -11.25
N GLY A 96 11.44 -3.24 -11.01
CA GLY A 96 11.38 -4.55 -11.65
C GLY A 96 10.13 -5.32 -11.22
N THR A 97 10.01 -6.57 -11.67
CA THR A 97 9.03 -7.50 -11.11
C THR A 97 9.47 -7.93 -9.70
N PRO A 98 8.54 -8.37 -8.84
CA PRO A 98 8.91 -8.92 -7.53
C PRO A 98 10.00 -9.99 -7.61
N ALA A 99 9.87 -10.91 -8.58
CA ALA A 99 10.85 -11.99 -8.78
C ALA A 99 12.24 -11.49 -9.19
N GLU A 100 12.30 -10.52 -10.10
CA GLU A 100 13.58 -9.92 -10.53
C GLU A 100 14.28 -9.20 -9.39
N LEU A 101 13.52 -8.44 -8.58
CA LEU A 101 14.08 -7.70 -7.45
C LEU A 101 14.59 -8.65 -6.36
N SER A 102 13.81 -9.68 -6.01
CA SER A 102 14.22 -10.70 -5.03
C SER A 102 15.47 -11.46 -5.50
N ALA A 103 15.53 -11.82 -6.78
CA ALA A 103 16.71 -12.50 -7.35
C ALA A 103 17.99 -11.66 -7.26
N GLN A 104 17.90 -10.34 -7.38
CA GLN A 104 19.04 -9.42 -7.24
C GLN A 104 19.56 -9.33 -5.80
N ALA A 105 18.72 -9.57 -4.80
CA ALA A 105 19.14 -9.66 -3.40
C ALA A 105 19.81 -10.99 -3.06
N GLY A 106 19.62 -12.03 -3.88
CA GLY A 106 20.23 -13.34 -3.73
C GLY A 106 19.26 -14.51 -3.86
N ALA A 107 19.80 -15.71 -3.99
CA ALA A 107 18.98 -16.91 -4.12
C ALA A 107 18.18 -17.17 -2.83
N GLY A 108 16.87 -17.42 -2.99
CA GLY A 108 15.96 -17.70 -1.86
C GLY A 108 15.56 -16.47 -1.03
N LYS A 109 15.89 -15.27 -1.49
CA LYS A 109 15.52 -14.01 -0.89
C LYS A 109 14.11 -13.58 -1.34
N ASP A 110 13.42 -12.83 -0.48
CA ASP A 110 12.10 -12.26 -0.74
C ASP A 110 12.18 -10.76 -1.08
N LEU A 111 11.03 -10.11 -1.14
CA LEU A 111 10.97 -8.69 -1.49
C LEU A 111 11.41 -7.78 -0.33
N ASP A 112 11.29 -8.22 0.93
CA ASP A 112 11.82 -7.53 2.11
C ASP A 112 13.34 -7.51 2.10
N ASP A 113 13.95 -8.67 1.82
CA ASP A 113 15.39 -8.77 1.61
C ASP A 113 15.87 -7.87 0.47
N ALA A 114 15.11 -7.84 -0.63
CA ALA A 114 15.43 -6.99 -1.78
C ALA A 114 15.37 -5.51 -1.41
N PHE A 115 14.35 -5.08 -0.67
CA PHE A 115 14.26 -3.70 -0.20
C PHE A 115 15.47 -3.33 0.66
N THR A 116 15.83 -4.19 1.62
CA THR A 116 17.02 -4.01 2.47
C THR A 116 18.30 -3.92 1.64
N HIS A 117 18.45 -4.80 0.64
CA HIS A 117 19.60 -4.81 -0.27
C HIS A 117 19.76 -3.47 -1.01
N PHE A 118 18.68 -2.92 -1.56
CA PHE A 118 18.73 -1.70 -2.36
C PHE A 118 18.76 -0.41 -1.53
N THR A 119 18.25 -0.43 -0.31
CA THR A 119 18.19 0.77 0.54
C THR A 119 19.30 0.80 1.60
N GLY A 120 19.93 -0.33 1.89
CA GLY A 120 20.90 -0.48 2.98
C GLY A 120 20.28 -0.32 4.37
N SER A 121 18.93 -0.38 4.48
CA SER A 121 18.20 -0.22 5.73
C SER A 121 17.15 -1.30 5.88
N GLU A 122 17.08 -1.91 7.06
CA GLU A 122 15.99 -2.82 7.40
C GLU A 122 14.66 -2.07 7.46
N LEU A 123 13.59 -2.67 6.91
CA LEU A 123 12.23 -2.23 7.20
C LEU A 123 11.97 -2.52 8.67
N VAL A 124 11.97 -1.49 9.50
CA VAL A 124 11.47 -1.62 10.85
C VAL A 124 9.96 -1.82 10.73
N GLU A 125 9.48 -3.03 10.98
CA GLU A 125 8.07 -3.27 11.23
C GLU A 125 7.68 -2.43 12.44
N THR A 126 7.18 -1.23 12.21
CA THR A 126 6.49 -0.46 13.24
C THR A 126 5.12 -1.08 13.45
N GLY A 127 5.11 -2.26 14.08
CA GLY A 127 3.98 -2.70 14.84
C GLY A 127 3.68 -1.63 15.88
N GLU A 128 2.55 -0.98 15.72
CA GLU A 128 1.88 -0.17 16.73
C GLU A 128 2.78 0.63 17.69
N GLN A 129 3.25 1.80 17.23
CA GLN A 129 3.35 2.96 18.12
C GLN A 129 3.53 4.24 17.30
N GLY A 130 2.52 5.12 17.33
CA GLY A 130 2.55 6.44 16.72
C GLY A 130 3.71 7.28 17.27
N GLY A 131 4.79 7.40 16.50
CA GLY A 131 5.99 8.09 16.98
C GLY A 131 6.79 8.90 15.97
N GLN A 132 6.56 8.84 14.67
CA GLN A 132 7.46 9.50 13.71
C GLN A 132 6.88 10.68 12.92
N TYR A 133 5.68 11.17 13.26
CA TYR A 133 5.22 12.47 12.73
C TYR A 133 5.84 13.69 13.43
N ARG A 134 6.79 13.51 14.36
CA ARG A 134 7.40 14.64 15.11
C ARG A 134 8.49 15.40 14.36
N ASP A 135 9.17 14.81 13.41
CA ASP A 135 10.31 15.48 12.75
C ASP A 135 9.92 16.41 11.60
N VAL A 136 8.83 16.13 10.88
CA VAL A 136 8.34 17.03 9.82
C VAL A 136 7.75 18.33 10.41
N ALA A 137 7.18 18.27 11.61
CA ALA A 137 6.67 19.46 12.31
C ALA A 137 7.81 20.37 12.84
N ARG A 138 8.97 19.79 13.14
CA ARG A 138 10.12 20.55 13.66
C ARG A 138 10.79 21.37 12.57
N THR A 139 10.89 20.85 11.37
CA THR A 139 11.47 21.55 10.21
C THR A 139 10.60 22.74 9.77
N ARG A 140 9.27 22.65 9.86
CA ARG A 140 8.36 23.76 9.55
C ARG A 140 8.39 24.90 10.58
N ARG A 141 8.78 24.61 11.83
CA ARG A 141 8.86 25.64 12.90
C ARG A 141 10.13 26.46 12.79
N THR A 142 11.22 25.91 12.26
CA THR A 142 12.48 26.62 12.05
C THR A 142 12.40 27.58 10.85
N ALA A 143 11.69 27.21 9.78
CA ALA A 143 11.50 28.06 8.62
C ALA A 143 10.63 29.31 8.90
N ARG A 144 9.83 29.30 9.94
CA ARG A 144 8.94 30.44 10.32
C ARG A 144 9.62 31.48 11.21
N ARG A 145 10.87 31.22 11.67
CA ARG A 145 11.63 32.13 12.55
C ARG A 145 12.70 32.96 11.84
N LEU A 146 12.87 32.75 10.53
CA LEU A 146 13.88 33.43 9.69
C LEU A 146 13.23 34.27 8.57
N GLY A 147 11.96 34.65 8.69
CA GLY A 147 11.27 35.58 7.83
C GLY A 147 10.68 36.74 8.61
#